data_5c6b7a82185c3022d9b439a3655b7fc9
#
_entry.id   5c6b7a82185c3022d9b439a3655b7fc9
#
_cell.length_a   1.000
_cell.length_b   1.000
_cell.length_c   1.000
_cell.angle_alpha   90.00
_cell.angle_beta   90.00
_cell.angle_gamma   90.00
#
_symmetry.space_group_name_H-M   'P 1'
#
loop_
_entity.id
_entity.type
_entity.pdbx_description
1 polymer ?
#
loop_
_entity_poly.entity_id
_entity_poly.type
_entity_poly.pdbx_seq_one_letter_code
_entity_poly.pdbx_strand_id
1 'polypeptide(L)'
;FDERPTATREVTLGGLQLWQALRERAGRGDGDREVTIVFTDLVGFSDWAMRAGDEEALRLLREIASATEPEVVAHRGTVVKRLGDGMMAVFPSPRLALDAVAACLGNVSRIQVDGWRPRLRVGVHTGHPRRIGDDYLGVDVNIAARLGEKAGAGEILISESTRAGLDPERVATRPKRTFRLGGVKGVPEGMVVHIATPR
;
A
#
# COMPACT_ATOMS: atom_id res chain seq x y z
N PHE A 1 -19.43 37.91 2.24
CA PHE A 1 -18.84 36.70 2.79
C PHE A 1 -18.94 35.64 1.72
N ASP A 2 -17.83 35.35 1.08
CA ASP A 2 -17.70 34.48 -0.08
C ASP A 2 -16.89 33.24 0.40
N GLU A 3 -17.57 32.14 0.69
CA GLU A 3 -16.95 30.86 1.03
C GLU A 3 -16.58 30.15 -0.29
N ARG A 4 -15.31 30.22 -0.67
CA ARG A 4 -14.75 29.41 -1.75
C ARG A 4 -14.52 27.98 -1.24
N PRO A 5 -15.14 26.94 -1.82
CA PRO A 5 -14.84 25.56 -1.45
C PRO A 5 -13.43 25.20 -1.93
N THR A 6 -12.63 24.67 -1.01
CA THR A 6 -11.23 24.31 -1.22
C THR A 6 -11.13 23.11 -2.16
N ALA A 7 -10.53 23.31 -3.33
CA ALA A 7 -10.39 22.33 -4.43
C ALA A 7 -9.74 20.98 -4.00
N THR A 8 -8.99 20.98 -2.93
CA THR A 8 -8.28 19.78 -2.40
C THR A 8 -9.22 18.72 -1.83
N ARG A 9 -10.44 19.10 -1.43
CA ARG A 9 -11.43 18.16 -0.86
C ARG A 9 -12.23 17.43 -1.95
N GLU A 10 -12.33 18.01 -3.13
CA GLU A 10 -13.07 17.41 -4.26
C GLU A 10 -12.27 16.35 -5.01
N VAL A 11 -10.94 16.48 -5.08
CA VAL A 11 -10.06 15.50 -5.74
C VAL A 11 -10.02 14.17 -4.97
N THR A 12 -10.04 14.20 -3.63
CA THR A 12 -10.11 13.00 -2.78
C THR A 12 -11.49 12.34 -2.81
N LEU A 13 -12.57 13.12 -2.88
CA LEU A 13 -13.95 12.59 -2.96
C LEU A 13 -14.27 12.01 -4.35
N GLY A 14 -13.81 12.65 -5.43
CA GLY A 14 -14.01 12.16 -6.80
C GLY A 14 -13.24 10.86 -7.07
N GLY A 15 -12.02 10.74 -6.59
CA GLY A 15 -11.24 9.51 -6.66
C GLY A 15 -11.88 8.36 -5.88
N LEU A 16 -12.41 8.66 -4.69
CA LEU A 16 -13.09 7.67 -3.85
C LEU A 16 -14.44 7.22 -4.45
N GLN A 17 -15.19 8.13 -5.06
CA GLN A 17 -16.48 7.84 -5.70
C GLN A 17 -16.31 7.06 -7.00
N LEU A 18 -15.33 7.38 -7.83
CA LEU A 18 -15.00 6.60 -9.02
C LEU A 18 -14.52 5.20 -8.64
N TRP A 19 -13.76 5.10 -7.57
CA TRP A 19 -13.31 3.85 -6.99
C TRP A 19 -14.47 3.00 -6.42
N GLN A 20 -15.46 3.63 -5.80
CA GLN A 20 -16.67 2.98 -5.31
C GLN A 20 -17.58 2.50 -6.46
N ALA A 21 -17.72 3.27 -7.54
CA ALA A 21 -18.54 2.89 -8.70
C ALA A 21 -17.93 1.73 -9.51
N LEU A 22 -16.60 1.67 -9.62
CA LEU A 22 -15.89 0.52 -10.20
C LEU A 22 -15.99 -0.74 -9.32
N ARG A 23 -16.12 -0.55 -8.01
CA ARG A 23 -16.25 -1.59 -6.99
C ARG A 23 -17.58 -2.34 -7.06
N GLU A 24 -18.67 -1.68 -7.45
CA GLU A 24 -20.00 -2.31 -7.56
C GLU A 24 -20.14 -3.19 -8.81
N ARG A 25 -19.32 -2.98 -9.84
CA ARG A 25 -19.27 -3.78 -11.06
C ARG A 25 -18.28 -4.95 -11.03
N ALA A 26 -17.32 -4.94 -10.12
CA ALA A 26 -16.37 -6.03 -9.95
C ALA A 26 -16.95 -7.11 -9.04
N GLY A 27 -17.67 -8.05 -9.62
CA GLY A 27 -17.99 -9.32 -8.96
C GLY A 27 -16.71 -9.98 -8.44
N ARG A 28 -16.86 -10.95 -7.50
CA ARG A 28 -15.75 -11.72 -6.89
C ARG A 28 -14.64 -11.98 -7.89
N GLY A 29 -13.41 -11.60 -7.52
CA GLY A 29 -12.26 -11.77 -8.36
C GLY A 29 -11.96 -13.26 -8.60
N ASP A 30 -12.33 -13.74 -9.76
CA ASP A 30 -11.74 -14.93 -10.38
C ASP A 30 -10.68 -14.42 -11.35
N GLY A 31 -9.57 -13.92 -10.80
CA GLY A 31 -8.37 -13.69 -11.59
C GLY A 31 -7.67 -15.01 -11.84
N ASP A 32 -7.26 -15.28 -13.08
CA ASP A 32 -6.62 -16.53 -13.47
C ASP A 32 -5.23 -16.75 -12.84
N ARG A 33 -4.67 -15.73 -12.16
CA ARG A 33 -3.30 -15.77 -11.63
C ARG A 33 -3.20 -15.23 -10.22
N GLU A 34 -2.58 -16.02 -9.35
CA GLU A 34 -2.18 -15.54 -8.02
C GLU A 34 -1.07 -14.49 -8.13
N VAL A 35 -1.23 -13.39 -7.40
CA VAL A 35 -0.23 -12.34 -7.25
C VAL A 35 -0.18 -11.83 -5.81
N THR A 36 0.95 -11.28 -5.43
CA THR A 36 1.10 -10.58 -4.16
C THR A 36 1.01 -9.08 -4.39
N ILE A 37 0.03 -8.44 -3.76
CA ILE A 37 -0.29 -7.03 -3.89
C ILE A 37 0.33 -6.28 -2.72
N VAL A 38 1.04 -5.20 -3.00
CA VAL A 38 1.66 -4.32 -2.02
C VAL A 38 1.06 -2.93 -2.15
N PHE A 39 0.60 -2.37 -1.03
CA PHE A 39 0.31 -0.95 -0.90
C PHE A 39 1.31 -0.32 0.07
N THR A 40 1.87 0.81 -0.32
CA THR A 40 2.67 1.66 0.54
C THR A 40 2.05 3.02 0.69
N ASP A 41 2.36 3.72 1.78
CA ASP A 41 1.88 5.07 2.05
C ASP A 41 2.82 5.75 3.07
N LEU A 42 2.91 7.08 3.08
CA LEU A 42 3.74 7.84 4.01
C LEU A 42 2.94 8.28 5.24
N VAL A 43 3.44 7.95 6.41
CA VAL A 43 2.79 8.37 7.66
C VAL A 43 2.99 9.86 7.89
N GLY A 44 1.87 10.64 7.97
CA GLY A 44 1.90 12.06 8.27
C GLY A 44 2.29 12.97 7.10
N PHE A 45 2.30 12.45 5.86
CA PHE A 45 2.65 13.23 4.67
C PHE A 45 1.76 14.46 4.48
N SER A 46 0.44 14.32 4.55
CA SER A 46 -0.50 15.43 4.31
C SER A 46 -0.27 16.59 5.26
N ASP A 47 -0.08 16.31 6.56
CA ASP A 47 0.17 17.34 7.56
C ASP A 47 1.53 18.03 7.37
N TRP A 48 2.54 17.27 6.95
CA TRP A 48 3.85 17.81 6.63
C TRP A 48 3.81 18.64 5.35
N ALA A 49 3.19 18.15 4.27
CA ALA A 49 3.08 18.84 2.99
C ALA A 49 2.36 20.18 3.10
N MET A 50 1.31 20.27 3.94
CA MET A 50 0.62 21.55 4.19
C MET A 50 1.54 22.60 4.84
N ARG A 51 2.54 22.20 5.60
CA ARG A 51 3.51 23.12 6.23
C ARG A 51 4.72 23.41 5.34
N ALA A 52 5.22 22.40 4.63
CA ALA A 52 6.41 22.49 3.79
C ALA A 52 6.14 23.18 2.45
N GLY A 53 4.90 23.11 1.95
CA GLY A 53 4.49 23.65 0.65
C GLY A 53 4.67 22.66 -0.49
N ASP A 54 4.09 23.01 -1.64
CA ASP A 54 3.97 22.12 -2.80
C ASP A 54 5.33 21.74 -3.41
N GLU A 55 6.29 22.66 -3.43
CA GLU A 55 7.61 22.42 -4.01
C GLU A 55 8.37 21.32 -3.25
N GLU A 56 8.43 21.42 -1.93
CA GLU A 56 9.07 20.44 -1.07
C GLU A 56 8.32 19.10 -1.07
N ALA A 57 6.98 19.16 -1.12
CA ALA A 57 6.15 17.96 -1.24
C ALA A 57 6.46 17.21 -2.55
N LEU A 58 6.51 17.91 -3.69
CA LEU A 58 6.87 17.33 -4.98
C LEU A 58 8.31 16.80 -5.01
N ARG A 59 9.25 17.51 -4.36
CA ARG A 59 10.62 17.04 -4.23
C ARG A 59 10.69 15.73 -3.47
N LEU A 60 10.04 15.67 -2.30
CA LEU A 60 9.98 14.43 -1.51
C LEU A 60 9.35 13.28 -2.28
N LEU A 61 8.23 13.49 -2.97
CA LEU A 61 7.57 12.43 -3.75
C LEU A 61 8.49 11.86 -4.84
N ARG A 62 9.30 12.71 -5.49
CA ARG A 62 10.32 12.26 -6.47
C ARG A 62 11.41 11.43 -5.79
N GLU A 63 11.90 11.86 -4.64
CA GLU A 63 12.92 11.12 -3.87
C GLU A 63 12.39 9.75 -3.41
N ILE A 64 11.14 9.68 -2.92
CA ILE A 64 10.48 8.43 -2.54
C ILE A 64 10.33 7.51 -3.76
N ALA A 65 9.86 8.01 -4.90
CA ALA A 65 9.72 7.22 -6.12
C ALA A 65 11.08 6.66 -6.57
N SER A 66 12.12 7.49 -6.57
CA SER A 66 13.49 7.07 -6.93
C SER A 66 14.08 6.05 -5.97
N ALA A 67 13.68 6.06 -4.71
CA ALA A 67 14.14 5.12 -3.68
C ALA A 67 13.38 3.79 -3.67
N THR A 68 12.16 3.76 -4.21
CA THR A 68 11.25 2.60 -4.09
C THR A 68 11.00 1.87 -5.39
N GLU A 69 10.78 2.58 -6.50
CA GLU A 69 10.43 1.93 -7.77
C GLU A 69 11.53 1.01 -8.34
N PRO A 70 12.82 1.37 -8.29
CA PRO A 70 13.88 0.46 -8.72
C PRO A 70 13.89 -0.86 -7.93
N GLU A 71 13.57 -0.81 -6.63
CA GLU A 71 13.48 -2.00 -5.78
C GLU A 71 12.32 -2.91 -6.18
N VAL A 72 11.18 -2.32 -6.55
CA VAL A 72 10.05 -3.09 -7.09
C VAL A 72 10.47 -3.86 -8.33
N VAL A 73 11.13 -3.18 -9.27
CA VAL A 73 11.58 -3.78 -10.54
C VAL A 73 12.68 -4.84 -10.31
N ALA A 74 13.66 -4.53 -9.47
CA ALA A 74 14.76 -5.45 -9.13
C ALA A 74 14.27 -6.77 -8.53
N HIS A 75 13.14 -6.73 -7.80
CA HIS A 75 12.50 -7.91 -7.23
C HIS A 75 11.35 -8.46 -8.11
N ARG A 76 11.38 -8.21 -9.43
CA ARG A 76 10.42 -8.73 -10.42
C ARG A 76 8.98 -8.28 -10.19
N GLY A 77 8.77 -7.19 -9.46
CA GLY A 77 7.49 -6.54 -9.28
C GLY A 77 7.17 -5.56 -10.42
N THR A 78 5.94 -5.12 -10.45
CA THR A 78 5.45 -4.06 -11.34
C THR A 78 4.74 -3.00 -10.51
N VAL A 79 5.14 -1.74 -10.65
CA VAL A 79 4.36 -0.63 -10.11
C VAL A 79 3.11 -0.47 -10.97
N VAL A 80 1.95 -0.71 -10.36
CA VAL A 80 0.65 -0.62 -11.05
C VAL A 80 0.24 0.84 -11.15
N LYS A 81 0.31 1.57 -10.04
CA LYS A 81 -0.05 3.00 -9.98
C LYS A 81 0.53 3.68 -8.75
N ARG A 82 0.70 5.00 -8.86
CA ARG A 82 0.95 5.88 -7.73
C ARG A 82 -0.36 6.43 -7.19
N LEU A 83 -0.46 6.58 -5.88
CA LEU A 83 -1.66 7.00 -5.15
C LEU A 83 -1.28 8.14 -4.18
N GLY A 84 -1.04 9.32 -4.74
CA GLY A 84 -0.52 10.44 -3.95
C GLY A 84 0.90 10.15 -3.46
N ASP A 85 1.05 10.00 -2.16
CA ASP A 85 2.31 9.68 -1.46
C ASP A 85 2.59 8.17 -1.33
N GLY A 86 1.67 7.34 -1.81
CA GLY A 86 1.81 5.90 -1.82
C GLY A 86 1.91 5.30 -3.22
N MET A 87 2.07 3.99 -3.27
CA MET A 87 2.00 3.23 -4.52
C MET A 87 1.30 1.89 -4.32
N MET A 88 0.73 1.39 -5.40
CA MET A 88 0.32 0.01 -5.55
C MET A 88 1.31 -0.72 -6.47
N ALA A 89 1.85 -1.83 -6.00
CA ALA A 89 2.71 -2.71 -6.79
C ALA A 89 2.22 -4.16 -6.68
N VAL A 90 2.56 -4.98 -7.68
CA VAL A 90 2.26 -6.41 -7.69
C VAL A 90 3.51 -7.23 -7.93
N PHE A 91 3.56 -8.40 -7.31
CA PHE A 91 4.71 -9.31 -7.36
C PHE A 91 4.24 -10.74 -7.65
N PRO A 92 5.10 -11.56 -8.27
CA PRO A 92 4.77 -12.95 -8.55
C PRO A 92 4.79 -13.87 -7.31
N SER A 93 5.29 -13.41 -6.17
CA SER A 93 5.30 -14.20 -4.93
C SER A 93 5.45 -13.33 -3.67
N PRO A 94 4.98 -13.82 -2.49
CA PRO A 94 5.15 -13.15 -1.21
C PRO A 94 6.60 -12.83 -0.86
N ARG A 95 7.51 -13.75 -1.14
CA ARG A 95 8.94 -13.58 -0.87
C ARG A 95 9.52 -12.36 -1.60
N LEU A 96 9.32 -12.29 -2.91
CA LEU A 96 9.83 -11.17 -3.71
C LEU A 96 9.21 -9.83 -3.28
N ALA A 97 7.93 -9.84 -2.89
CA ALA A 97 7.27 -8.65 -2.36
C ALA A 97 7.92 -8.18 -1.05
N LEU A 98 8.20 -9.10 -0.11
CA LEU A 98 8.80 -8.76 1.18
C LEU A 98 10.27 -8.33 1.03
N ASP A 99 11.03 -8.96 0.15
CA ASP A 99 12.42 -8.56 -0.16
C ASP A 99 12.44 -7.12 -0.71
N ALA A 100 11.56 -6.79 -1.67
CA ALA A 100 11.41 -5.43 -2.21
C ALA A 100 10.99 -4.42 -1.12
N VAL A 101 9.99 -4.77 -0.31
CA VAL A 101 9.48 -3.91 0.77
C VAL A 101 10.58 -3.61 1.79
N ALA A 102 11.38 -4.61 2.17
CA ALA A 102 12.51 -4.41 3.09
C ALA A 102 13.53 -3.41 2.54
N ALA A 103 13.89 -3.54 1.26
CA ALA A 103 14.77 -2.61 0.58
C ALA A 103 14.17 -1.19 0.50
N CYS A 104 12.88 -1.06 0.13
CA CYS A 104 12.16 0.21 0.11
C CYS A 104 12.19 0.91 1.48
N LEU A 105 11.86 0.18 2.56
CA LEU A 105 11.90 0.73 3.92
C LEU A 105 13.31 1.21 4.29
N GLY A 106 14.34 0.42 3.97
CA GLY A 106 15.74 0.77 4.20
C GLY A 106 16.16 2.03 3.44
N ASN A 107 15.81 2.15 2.17
CA ASN A 107 16.15 3.30 1.34
C ASN A 107 15.39 4.56 1.80
N VAL A 108 14.09 4.47 2.05
CA VAL A 108 13.27 5.61 2.51
C VAL A 108 13.73 6.11 3.87
N SER A 109 14.20 5.23 4.76
CA SER A 109 14.70 5.63 6.08
C SER A 109 15.90 6.58 6.05
N ARG A 110 16.60 6.67 4.91
CA ARG A 110 17.77 7.54 4.67
C ARG A 110 17.38 8.90 4.12
N ILE A 111 16.13 9.06 3.66
CA ILE A 111 15.63 10.32 3.10
C ILE A 111 15.35 11.31 4.22
N GLN A 112 15.72 12.56 3.99
CA GLN A 112 15.36 13.70 4.83
C GLN A 112 15.12 14.92 3.96
N VAL A 113 13.94 15.51 4.05
CA VAL A 113 13.57 16.73 3.34
C VAL A 113 13.05 17.74 4.34
N ASP A 114 13.58 18.94 4.33
CA ASP A 114 13.21 20.03 5.24
C ASP A 114 13.13 19.57 6.72
N GLY A 115 14.16 18.84 7.18
CA GLY A 115 14.23 18.32 8.54
C GLY A 115 13.31 17.15 8.86
N TRP A 116 12.36 16.83 7.97
CA TRP A 116 11.43 15.73 8.14
C TRP A 116 11.97 14.41 7.55
N ARG A 117 11.76 13.32 8.28
CA ARG A 117 12.14 11.96 7.87
C ARG A 117 10.90 11.16 7.56
N PRO A 118 10.64 10.84 6.27
CA PRO A 118 9.49 10.07 5.87
C PRO A 118 9.56 8.64 6.42
N ARG A 119 8.40 8.08 6.74
CA ARG A 119 8.27 6.68 7.16
C ARG A 119 7.14 6.02 6.39
N LEU A 120 7.47 4.93 5.70
CA LEU A 120 6.48 4.12 5.01
C LEU A 120 5.66 3.29 6.01
N ARG A 121 4.42 3.06 5.67
CA ARG A 121 3.58 1.97 6.17
C ARG A 121 3.19 1.08 5.01
N VAL A 122 3.09 -0.22 5.23
CA VAL A 122 2.96 -1.20 4.14
C VAL A 122 1.88 -2.22 4.45
N GLY A 123 1.03 -2.50 3.47
CA GLY A 123 0.08 -3.60 3.47
C GLY A 123 0.38 -4.58 2.35
N VAL A 124 0.38 -5.88 2.66
CA VAL A 124 0.66 -6.95 1.69
C VAL A 124 -0.40 -8.02 1.76
N HIS A 125 -0.97 -8.36 0.61
CA HIS A 125 -1.95 -9.44 0.48
C HIS A 125 -1.67 -10.28 -0.77
N THR A 126 -1.82 -11.59 -0.64
CA THR A 126 -1.69 -12.54 -1.74
C THR A 126 -3.06 -13.13 -2.07
N GLY A 127 -3.44 -13.06 -3.34
CA GLY A 127 -4.74 -13.51 -3.81
C GLY A 127 -4.84 -13.49 -5.33
N HIS A 128 -6.07 -13.56 -5.82
CA HIS A 128 -6.40 -13.67 -7.25
C HIS A 128 -7.22 -12.45 -7.72
N PRO A 129 -6.64 -11.24 -7.74
CA PRO A 129 -7.36 -10.05 -8.17
C PRO A 129 -7.67 -10.12 -9.68
N ARG A 130 -8.75 -9.49 -10.09
CA ARG A 130 -9.09 -9.36 -11.51
C ARG A 130 -8.21 -8.30 -12.18
N ARG A 131 -7.48 -8.67 -13.20
CA ARG A 131 -6.71 -7.73 -14.03
C ARG A 131 -7.61 -7.05 -15.07
N ILE A 132 -7.53 -5.72 -15.19
CA ILE A 132 -8.24 -4.93 -16.20
C ILE A 132 -7.23 -3.97 -16.82
N GLY A 133 -6.77 -4.29 -18.04
CA GLY A 133 -5.65 -3.58 -18.66
C GLY A 133 -4.39 -3.71 -17.82
N ASP A 134 -3.84 -2.58 -17.38
CA ASP A 134 -2.66 -2.52 -16.52
C ASP A 134 -3.02 -2.36 -15.02
N ASP A 135 -4.31 -2.37 -14.67
CA ASP A 135 -4.78 -2.24 -13.28
C ASP A 135 -5.33 -3.57 -12.74
N TYR A 136 -5.50 -3.61 -11.41
CA TYR A 136 -6.08 -4.74 -10.70
C TYR A 136 -7.26 -4.27 -9.84
N LEU A 137 -8.33 -5.07 -9.82
CA LEU A 137 -9.53 -4.79 -9.05
C LEU A 137 -9.99 -6.04 -8.27
N GLY A 138 -10.78 -5.82 -7.24
CA GLY A 138 -11.43 -6.88 -6.47
C GLY A 138 -11.16 -6.79 -4.98
N VAL A 139 -11.66 -7.80 -4.26
CA VAL A 139 -11.58 -7.88 -2.80
C VAL A 139 -10.12 -7.93 -2.34
N ASP A 140 -9.25 -8.65 -3.06
CA ASP A 140 -7.83 -8.80 -2.71
C ASP A 140 -7.09 -7.47 -2.73
N VAL A 141 -7.39 -6.61 -3.72
CA VAL A 141 -6.83 -5.23 -3.77
C VAL A 141 -7.29 -4.42 -2.56
N ASN A 142 -8.58 -4.53 -2.21
CA ASN A 142 -9.14 -3.85 -1.05
C ASN A 142 -8.50 -4.31 0.27
N ILE A 143 -8.24 -5.62 0.41
CA ILE A 143 -7.56 -6.17 1.58
C ILE A 143 -6.16 -5.57 1.71
N ALA A 144 -5.36 -5.61 0.63
CA ALA A 144 -4.01 -5.06 0.64
C ALA A 144 -4.00 -3.56 1.01
N ALA A 145 -4.91 -2.76 0.41
CA ALA A 145 -5.04 -1.34 0.71
C ALA A 145 -5.39 -1.09 2.18
N ARG A 146 -6.35 -1.84 2.74
CA ARG A 146 -6.73 -1.72 4.16
C ARG A 146 -5.63 -2.14 5.12
N LEU A 147 -4.82 -3.13 4.76
CA LEU A 147 -3.64 -3.48 5.54
C LEU A 147 -2.67 -2.29 5.58
N GLY A 148 -2.39 -1.65 4.44
CA GLY A 148 -1.54 -0.46 4.37
C GLY A 148 -2.07 0.70 5.21
N GLU A 149 -3.37 1.03 5.12
CA GLU A 149 -4.01 2.07 5.93
C GLU A 149 -3.89 1.83 7.45
N LYS A 150 -3.92 0.57 7.88
CA LYS A 150 -3.89 0.18 9.29
C LYS A 150 -2.49 -0.12 9.82
N ALA A 151 -1.49 -0.13 8.97
CA ALA A 151 -0.10 -0.29 9.37
C ALA A 151 0.42 0.98 10.06
N GLY A 152 1.24 0.78 11.07
CA GLY A 152 1.98 1.86 11.71
C GLY A 152 3.22 2.29 10.93
N ALA A 153 3.87 3.35 11.36
CA ALA A 153 5.10 3.85 10.75
C ALA A 153 6.23 2.80 10.79
N GLY A 154 6.73 2.39 9.63
CA GLY A 154 7.72 1.32 9.48
C GLY A 154 7.15 -0.09 9.64
N GLU A 155 5.83 -0.24 9.75
CA GLU A 155 5.18 -1.53 9.95
C GLU A 155 4.77 -2.15 8.61
N ILE A 156 4.96 -3.46 8.48
CA ILE A 156 4.49 -4.27 7.36
C ILE A 156 3.36 -5.16 7.88
N LEU A 157 2.14 -4.91 7.45
CA LEU A 157 1.00 -5.79 7.73
C LEU A 157 0.77 -6.74 6.57
N ILE A 158 0.67 -8.02 6.87
CA ILE A 158 0.43 -9.06 5.89
C ILE A 158 -0.82 -9.87 6.25
N SER A 159 -1.50 -10.38 5.22
CA SER A 159 -2.59 -11.32 5.38
C SER A 159 -2.07 -12.73 5.69
N GLU A 160 -2.95 -13.61 6.16
CA GLU A 160 -2.65 -15.03 6.38
C GLU A 160 -2.23 -15.73 5.07
N SER A 161 -2.89 -15.42 3.93
CA SER A 161 -2.50 -15.97 2.63
C SER A 161 -1.07 -15.58 2.22
N THR A 162 -0.67 -14.34 2.51
CA THR A 162 0.72 -13.91 2.30
C THR A 162 1.67 -14.66 3.24
N ARG A 163 1.32 -14.77 4.53
CA ARG A 163 2.14 -15.47 5.53
C ARG A 163 2.40 -16.93 5.15
N ALA A 164 1.38 -17.62 4.66
CA ALA A 164 1.48 -19.03 4.27
C ALA A 164 2.51 -19.29 3.16
N GLY A 165 2.80 -18.28 2.30
CA GLY A 165 3.80 -18.37 1.23
C GLY A 165 5.21 -17.90 1.63
N LEU A 166 5.44 -17.57 2.92
CA LEU A 166 6.74 -17.09 3.43
C LEU A 166 7.50 -18.20 4.15
N ASP A 167 8.82 -18.14 4.03
CA ASP A 167 9.74 -18.94 4.81
C ASP A 167 9.91 -18.34 6.22
N PRO A 168 9.54 -19.06 7.29
CA PRO A 168 9.65 -18.58 8.67
C PRO A 168 11.10 -18.30 9.11
N GLU A 169 12.09 -18.91 8.45
CA GLU A 169 13.50 -18.65 8.76
C GLU A 169 13.96 -17.28 8.26
N ARG A 170 13.32 -16.76 7.20
CA ARG A 170 13.67 -15.48 6.56
C ARG A 170 12.81 -14.32 7.02
N VAL A 171 11.56 -14.60 7.40
CA VAL A 171 10.61 -13.55 7.80
C VAL A 171 9.96 -13.95 9.11
N ALA A 172 10.23 -13.21 10.16
CA ALA A 172 9.54 -13.37 11.42
C ALA A 172 8.12 -12.76 11.29
N THR A 173 7.11 -13.48 11.74
CA THR A 173 5.73 -13.02 11.74
C THR A 173 5.11 -13.15 13.12
N ARG A 174 4.29 -12.16 13.51
CA ARG A 174 3.50 -12.23 14.76
C ARG A 174 2.08 -11.72 14.51
N PRO A 175 1.05 -12.35 15.11
CA PRO A 175 -0.34 -11.92 14.96
C PRO A 175 -0.53 -10.50 15.50
N LYS A 176 -1.32 -9.68 14.77
CA LYS A 176 -1.78 -8.37 15.25
C LYS A 176 -3.12 -8.52 15.96
N ARG A 177 -3.11 -8.63 17.29
CA ARG A 177 -4.28 -9.00 18.12
C ARG A 177 -5.45 -8.01 18.10
N THR A 178 -5.24 -6.76 17.73
CA THR A 178 -6.26 -5.68 17.77
C THR A 178 -6.76 -5.31 16.39
N PHE A 179 -6.62 -6.19 15.40
CA PHE A 179 -6.94 -5.86 14.02
C PHE A 179 -8.38 -6.27 13.67
N ARG A 180 -9.19 -5.30 13.23
CA ARG A 180 -10.49 -5.55 12.62
C ARG A 180 -10.54 -4.85 11.27
N LEU A 181 -10.70 -5.62 10.20
CA LEU A 181 -11.00 -5.12 8.85
C LEU A 181 -12.50 -4.80 8.73
N GLY A 182 -13.03 -3.94 9.61
CA GLY A 182 -14.43 -3.57 9.57
C GLY A 182 -14.78 -2.73 8.33
N GLY A 183 -15.98 -2.96 7.76
CA GLY A 183 -16.61 -2.09 6.78
C GLY A 183 -16.19 -2.30 5.31
N VAL A 184 -15.49 -3.37 4.97
CA VAL A 184 -15.19 -3.72 3.57
C VAL A 184 -16.09 -4.88 3.14
N LYS A 185 -17.02 -4.60 2.20
CA LYS A 185 -17.91 -5.63 1.63
C LYS A 185 -17.06 -6.72 0.95
N GLY A 186 -17.21 -7.97 1.37
CA GLY A 186 -16.49 -9.13 0.82
C GLY A 186 -15.21 -9.53 1.55
N VAL A 187 -14.76 -8.77 2.55
CA VAL A 187 -13.66 -9.18 3.43
C VAL A 187 -14.22 -10.00 4.58
N PRO A 188 -13.69 -11.19 4.88
CA PRO A 188 -14.16 -12.01 6.00
C PRO A 188 -14.00 -11.26 7.33
N GLU A 189 -15.07 -11.24 8.14
CA GLU A 189 -14.97 -10.81 9.54
C GLU A 189 -14.05 -11.78 10.29
N GLY A 190 -13.05 -11.23 11.00
CA GLY A 190 -12.10 -12.03 11.77
C GLY A 190 -10.86 -12.50 10.98
N MET A 191 -10.57 -11.91 9.81
CA MET A 191 -9.32 -12.19 9.11
C MET A 191 -8.13 -11.99 10.04
N VAL A 192 -7.27 -13.01 10.15
CA VAL A 192 -6.02 -12.93 10.89
C VAL A 192 -4.99 -12.12 10.09
N VAL A 193 -4.40 -11.13 10.76
CA VAL A 193 -3.39 -10.25 10.19
C VAL A 193 -2.10 -10.39 11.00
N HIS A 194 -0.98 -10.35 10.32
CA HIS A 194 0.34 -10.49 10.93
C HIS A 194 1.19 -9.25 10.68
N ILE A 195 2.06 -8.95 11.63
CA ILE A 195 3.17 -8.03 11.44
C ILE A 195 4.34 -8.86 10.93
N ALA A 196 4.91 -8.48 9.80
CA ALA A 196 6.09 -9.11 9.22
C ALA A 196 7.35 -8.29 9.52
N THR A 197 8.42 -9.00 9.86
CA THR A 197 9.76 -8.43 10.08
C THR A 197 10.75 -9.24 9.26
N PRO A 198 11.22 -8.74 8.11
CA PRO A 198 12.30 -9.35 7.34
C PRO A 198 13.57 -9.44 8.20
N ARG A 199 14.31 -10.53 8.07
CA ARG A 199 15.56 -10.80 8.80
C ARG A 199 16.78 -10.49 7.96
#